data_6aac4805b006e03a7e3b4c153c817b38
#
_entry.id   6aac4805b006e03a7e3b4c153c817b38
#
_cell.length_a   1.000
_cell.length_b   1.000
_cell.length_c   1.000
_cell.angle_alpha   90.00
_cell.angle_beta   90.00
_cell.angle_gamma   90.00
#
_symmetry.space_group_name_H-M   'P 1'
#
loop_
_entity.id
_entity.type
_entity.pdbx_description
1 polymer ?
#
loop_
_entity_poly.entity_id
_entity_poly.type
_entity_poly.pdbx_seq_one_letter_code
_entity_poly.pdbx_strand_id
1 'polypeptide(L)'
;MKLLDVADPDVCLLASQYSLIDHKNALHNVFPAARAKGVSFVVGSSLNAGFISGSPRYNYGKDSYKIPLPIIEKRRQLRHVAGRHGVDLRTAAMQFSAAPDITSTLIVGAASEQQIVADYSSMLARIPAQFWAELKERKLIEQDAPVPA
;
A
#
# COMPACT_ATOMS: atom_id res chain seq x y z
N MET A 1 -2.42 -15.47 -9.52
CA MET A 1 -2.13 -15.81 -10.93
C MET A 1 -3.14 -16.80 -11.48
N LYS A 2 -3.48 -17.89 -10.80
CA LYS A 2 -4.46 -18.90 -11.30
C LYS A 2 -5.78 -18.32 -11.84
N LEU A 3 -6.27 -17.20 -11.26
CA LEU A 3 -7.48 -16.55 -11.78
C LEU A 3 -7.28 -16.04 -13.19
N LEU A 4 -6.16 -15.38 -13.47
CA LEU A 4 -5.86 -14.84 -14.79
C LEU A 4 -5.61 -15.92 -15.85
N ASP A 5 -5.37 -17.17 -15.43
CA ASP A 5 -5.15 -18.30 -16.35
C ASP A 5 -6.49 -18.92 -16.82
N VAL A 6 -7.56 -18.72 -16.03
CA VAL A 6 -8.87 -19.38 -16.26
C VAL A 6 -10.02 -18.40 -16.47
N ALA A 7 -9.80 -17.11 -16.28
CA ALA A 7 -10.80 -16.05 -16.46
C ALA A 7 -10.18 -14.86 -17.19
N ASP A 8 -11.02 -14.06 -17.82
CA ASP A 8 -10.63 -12.86 -18.59
C ASP A 8 -11.33 -11.61 -18.02
N PRO A 9 -10.97 -11.21 -16.79
CA PRO A 9 -11.56 -10.04 -16.15
C PRO A 9 -10.93 -8.74 -16.67
N ASP A 10 -11.70 -7.67 -16.77
CA ASP A 10 -11.20 -6.32 -17.02
C ASP A 10 -10.57 -5.70 -15.75
N VAL A 11 -11.15 -6.05 -14.58
CA VAL A 11 -10.76 -5.50 -13.28
C VAL A 11 -10.74 -6.59 -12.21
N CYS A 12 -9.72 -6.58 -11.36
CA CYS A 12 -9.62 -7.48 -10.20
C CYS A 12 -9.42 -6.70 -8.90
N LEU A 13 -9.96 -7.23 -7.81
CA LEU A 13 -9.64 -6.74 -6.46
C LEU A 13 -8.29 -7.33 -6.01
N LEU A 14 -7.35 -6.45 -5.69
CA LEU A 14 -6.05 -6.79 -5.10
C LEU A 14 -6.01 -6.32 -3.64
N ALA A 15 -6.31 -7.21 -2.71
CA ALA A 15 -6.34 -6.89 -1.28
C ALA A 15 -5.10 -7.43 -0.57
N SER A 16 -4.50 -6.60 0.30
CA SER A 16 -3.35 -6.95 1.17
C SER A 16 -2.07 -7.38 0.43
N GLN A 17 -1.95 -7.12 -0.86
CA GLN A 17 -0.78 -7.54 -1.67
C GLN A 17 0.02 -6.36 -2.22
N TYR A 18 -0.52 -5.13 -2.17
CA TYR A 18 0.21 -3.94 -2.57
C TYR A 18 0.01 -2.81 -1.56
N SER A 19 1.00 -2.63 -0.71
CA SER A 19 1.05 -1.61 0.34
C SER A 19 2.50 -1.23 0.66
N LEU A 20 2.74 -0.20 1.46
CA LEU A 20 4.10 0.13 1.93
C LEU A 20 4.79 -1.05 2.65
N ILE A 21 4.02 -1.91 3.31
CA ILE A 21 4.57 -3.07 4.04
C ILE A 21 4.94 -4.20 3.08
N ASP A 22 4.02 -4.53 2.17
CA ASP A 22 4.18 -5.66 1.26
C ASP A 22 3.73 -5.26 -0.14
N HIS A 23 4.63 -5.31 -1.12
CA HIS A 23 4.36 -4.93 -2.50
C HIS A 23 5.23 -5.68 -3.53
N LYS A 24 6.32 -6.30 -3.09
CA LYS A 24 7.32 -6.88 -3.99
C LYS A 24 6.74 -7.91 -4.94
N ASN A 25 5.95 -8.86 -4.41
CA ASN A 25 5.35 -9.89 -5.24
C ASN A 25 4.32 -9.32 -6.23
N ALA A 26 3.49 -8.38 -5.80
CA ALA A 26 2.53 -7.72 -6.68
C ALA A 26 3.26 -6.95 -7.79
N LEU A 27 4.27 -6.16 -7.43
CA LEU A 27 5.04 -5.34 -8.36
C LEU A 27 5.74 -6.17 -9.44
N HIS A 28 6.44 -7.25 -9.07
CA HIS A 28 7.30 -7.99 -9.98
C HIS A 28 6.65 -9.19 -10.67
N ASN A 29 5.55 -9.71 -10.12
CA ASN A 29 4.90 -10.90 -10.68
C ASN A 29 3.45 -10.65 -11.10
N VAL A 30 2.65 -9.99 -10.25
CA VAL A 30 1.21 -9.83 -10.52
C VAL A 30 0.94 -8.74 -11.56
N PHE A 31 1.55 -7.56 -11.40
CA PHE A 31 1.34 -6.43 -12.30
C PHE A 31 1.79 -6.70 -13.74
N PRO A 32 2.99 -7.28 -14.00
CA PRO A 32 3.38 -7.61 -15.37
C PRO A 32 2.41 -8.58 -16.05
N ALA A 33 1.96 -9.60 -15.33
CA ALA A 33 1.03 -10.58 -15.89
C ALA A 33 -0.37 -9.99 -16.15
N ALA A 34 -0.83 -9.09 -15.30
CA ALA A 34 -2.11 -8.41 -15.47
C ALA A 34 -2.06 -7.41 -16.64
N ARG A 35 -0.96 -6.64 -16.77
CA ARG A 35 -0.76 -5.73 -17.91
C ARG A 35 -0.78 -6.46 -19.25
N ALA A 36 -0.15 -7.64 -19.32
CA ALA A 36 -0.14 -8.46 -20.54
C ALA A 36 -1.55 -8.89 -20.98
N LYS A 37 -2.53 -8.84 -20.06
CA LYS A 37 -3.95 -9.17 -20.32
C LYS A 37 -4.87 -7.96 -20.32
N GLY A 38 -4.37 -6.75 -20.16
CA GLY A 38 -5.18 -5.53 -20.08
C GLY A 38 -6.00 -5.40 -18.80
N VAL A 39 -5.66 -6.16 -17.74
CA VAL A 39 -6.40 -6.16 -16.47
C VAL A 39 -5.90 -5.02 -15.58
N SER A 40 -6.82 -4.27 -14.99
CA SER A 40 -6.53 -3.27 -13.96
C SER A 40 -6.90 -3.75 -12.55
N PHE A 41 -6.45 -3.02 -11.53
CA PHE A 41 -6.73 -3.38 -10.13
C PHE A 41 -7.50 -2.31 -9.37
N VAL A 42 -8.46 -2.78 -8.59
CA VAL A 42 -8.98 -2.08 -7.41
C VAL A 42 -8.13 -2.53 -6.24
N VAL A 43 -7.33 -1.61 -5.65
CA VAL A 43 -6.42 -1.97 -4.56
C VAL A 43 -7.09 -1.73 -3.21
N GLY A 44 -7.10 -2.75 -2.36
CA GLY A 44 -7.63 -2.70 -1.00
C GLY A 44 -6.58 -3.00 0.05
N SER A 45 -6.88 -2.67 1.29
CA SER A 45 -6.01 -2.92 2.47
C SER A 45 -4.67 -2.15 2.44
N SER A 46 -4.62 -0.97 1.83
CA SER A 46 -3.45 -0.08 1.81
C SER A 46 -2.90 0.21 3.21
N LEU A 47 -3.77 0.22 4.23
CA LEU A 47 -3.43 0.46 5.64
C LEU A 47 -3.14 -0.83 6.42
N ASN A 48 -3.16 -2.02 5.78
CA ASN A 48 -2.89 -3.32 6.41
C ASN A 48 -3.72 -3.55 7.70
N ALA A 49 -5.05 -3.37 7.63
CA ALA A 49 -5.98 -3.40 8.77
C ALA A 49 -5.66 -2.34 9.85
N GLY A 50 -5.19 -1.18 9.43
CA GLY A 50 -4.78 -0.09 10.31
C GLY A 50 -3.40 -0.26 10.95
N PHE A 51 -2.67 -1.35 10.63
CA PHE A 51 -1.33 -1.61 11.17
C PHE A 51 -0.37 -0.46 10.93
N ILE A 52 -0.36 0.10 9.73
CA ILE A 52 0.51 1.22 9.37
C ILE A 52 0.26 2.45 10.26
N SER A 53 -1.00 2.68 10.65
CA SER A 53 -1.43 3.79 11.51
C SER A 53 -1.30 3.50 13.01
N GLY A 54 -0.91 2.27 13.41
CA GLY A 54 -0.66 1.92 14.81
C GLY A 54 -1.56 0.84 15.41
N SER A 55 -2.53 0.30 14.64
CA SER A 55 -3.31 -0.86 15.08
C SER A 55 -2.38 -2.04 15.43
N PRO A 56 -2.72 -2.86 16.44
CA PRO A 56 -2.02 -4.11 16.73
C PRO A 56 -2.32 -5.22 15.73
N ARG A 57 -3.29 -5.02 14.82
CA ARG A 57 -3.69 -6.00 13.82
C ARG A 57 -2.92 -5.81 12.51
N TYR A 58 -2.59 -6.90 11.84
CA TYR A 58 -1.99 -6.93 10.53
C TYR A 58 -2.77 -7.85 9.59
N ASN A 59 -3.25 -7.32 8.46
CA ASN A 59 -3.90 -8.07 7.37
C ASN A 59 -4.96 -9.08 7.82
N TYR A 60 -5.89 -8.69 8.69
CA TYR A 60 -6.98 -9.55 9.18
C TYR A 60 -6.51 -10.83 9.88
N GLY A 61 -5.31 -10.85 10.44
CA GLY A 61 -4.82 -11.94 11.27
C GLY A 61 -5.79 -12.27 12.40
N LYS A 62 -5.92 -13.56 12.72
CA LYS A 62 -6.72 -14.03 13.88
C LYS A 62 -6.14 -13.48 15.18
N ASP A 63 -6.91 -13.44 16.26
CA ASP A 63 -6.51 -12.88 17.56
C ASP A 63 -5.20 -13.48 18.12
N SER A 64 -4.91 -14.75 17.78
CA SER A 64 -3.66 -15.44 18.14
C SER A 64 -2.50 -15.21 17.15
N TYR A 65 -2.73 -14.45 16.07
CA TYR A 65 -1.70 -14.25 15.05
C TYR A 65 -0.59 -13.34 15.58
N LYS A 66 0.62 -13.86 15.61
CA LYS A 66 1.82 -13.10 15.94
C LYS A 66 2.39 -12.48 14.68
N ILE A 67 2.39 -11.15 14.63
CA ILE A 67 2.97 -10.41 13.50
C ILE A 67 4.48 -10.73 13.43
N PRO A 68 5.02 -11.13 12.26
CA PRO A 68 6.44 -11.41 12.11
C PRO A 68 7.32 -10.21 12.48
N LEU A 69 8.40 -10.45 13.19
CA LEU A 69 9.33 -9.38 13.62
C LEU A 69 9.82 -8.49 12.46
N PRO A 70 10.15 -9.01 11.26
CA PRO A 70 10.54 -8.16 10.14
C PRO A 70 9.46 -7.17 9.71
N ILE A 71 8.18 -7.52 9.83
CA ILE A 71 7.05 -6.64 9.52
C ILE A 71 6.94 -5.51 10.55
N ILE A 72 7.11 -5.83 11.84
CA ILE A 72 7.12 -4.84 12.92
C ILE A 72 8.29 -3.87 12.74
N GLU A 73 9.47 -4.40 12.43
CA GLU A 73 10.68 -3.60 12.21
C GLU A 73 10.53 -2.70 10.98
N LYS A 74 10.01 -3.21 9.87
CA LYS A 74 9.74 -2.42 8.67
C LYS A 74 8.80 -1.24 8.99
N ARG A 75 7.70 -1.48 9.73
CA ARG A 75 6.81 -0.41 10.18
C ARG A 75 7.55 0.63 11.02
N ARG A 76 8.41 0.19 11.96
CA ARG A 76 9.19 1.09 12.81
C ARG A 76 10.07 2.01 11.96
N GLN A 77 10.76 1.46 10.98
CA GLN A 77 11.62 2.22 10.07
C GLN A 77 10.82 3.18 9.19
N LEU A 78 9.69 2.75 8.63
CA LEU A 78 8.79 3.61 7.87
C LEU A 78 8.31 4.81 8.71
N ARG A 79 7.91 4.57 9.96
CA ARG A 79 7.50 5.64 10.90
C ARG A 79 8.64 6.60 11.22
N HIS A 80 9.85 6.09 11.39
CA HIS A 80 11.03 6.92 11.64
C HIS A 80 11.29 7.87 10.46
N VAL A 81 11.30 7.35 9.24
CA VAL A 81 11.49 8.17 8.03
C VAL A 81 10.35 9.18 7.87
N ALA A 82 9.10 8.75 8.04
CA ALA A 82 7.95 9.63 7.95
C ALA A 82 8.03 10.80 8.94
N GLY A 83 8.41 10.53 10.19
CA GLY A 83 8.61 11.57 11.21
C GLY A 83 9.69 12.58 10.85
N ARG A 84 10.80 12.14 10.25
CA ARG A 84 11.88 13.04 9.81
C ARG A 84 11.45 14.00 8.71
N HIS A 85 10.56 13.57 7.82
CA HIS A 85 10.04 14.39 6.72
C HIS A 85 8.73 15.11 7.05
N GLY A 86 8.20 14.97 8.28
CA GLY A 86 6.90 15.53 8.64
C GLY A 86 5.74 14.93 7.84
N VAL A 87 5.88 13.68 7.37
CA VAL A 87 4.88 12.99 6.56
C VAL A 87 3.99 12.13 7.45
N ASP A 88 2.68 12.25 7.29
CA ASP A 88 1.75 11.28 7.87
C ASP A 88 1.87 9.94 7.14
N LEU A 89 2.23 8.89 7.87
CA LEU A 89 2.49 7.58 7.27
C LEU A 89 1.23 6.92 6.70
N ARG A 90 0.04 7.23 7.24
CA ARG A 90 -1.24 6.79 6.68
C ARG A 90 -1.46 7.38 5.30
N THR A 91 -1.24 8.69 5.17
CA THR A 91 -1.29 9.42 3.89
C THR A 91 -0.33 8.81 2.87
N ALA A 92 0.92 8.57 3.27
CA ALA A 92 1.90 7.94 2.40
C ALA A 92 1.50 6.53 1.95
N ALA A 93 0.92 5.72 2.86
CA ALA A 93 0.48 4.37 2.52
C ALA A 93 -0.67 4.35 1.50
N MET A 94 -1.61 5.29 1.61
CA MET A 94 -2.71 5.42 0.65
C MET A 94 -2.21 5.85 -0.72
N GLN A 95 -1.41 6.91 -0.77
CA GLN A 95 -0.87 7.43 -2.02
C GLN A 95 0.07 6.43 -2.71
N PHE A 96 0.91 5.71 -1.95
CA PHE A 96 1.74 4.64 -2.49
C PHE A 96 0.92 3.54 -3.15
N SER A 97 -0.17 3.13 -2.52
CA SER A 97 -1.04 2.07 -3.05
C SER A 97 -1.81 2.51 -4.31
N ALA A 98 -2.06 3.80 -4.46
CA ALA A 98 -2.72 4.38 -5.62
C ALA A 98 -1.74 4.74 -6.77
N ALA A 99 -0.44 4.80 -6.52
CA ALA A 99 0.55 5.31 -7.47
C ALA A 99 0.78 4.45 -8.73
N PRO A 100 0.67 3.10 -8.71
CA PRO A 100 0.84 2.33 -9.93
C PRO A 100 -0.23 2.66 -10.98
N ASP A 101 0.18 2.80 -12.24
CA ASP A 101 -0.70 3.04 -13.39
C ASP A 101 -1.78 1.98 -13.60
N ILE A 102 -1.51 0.76 -13.15
CA ILE A 102 -2.44 -0.38 -13.20
C ILE A 102 -3.51 -0.33 -12.08
N THR A 103 -3.35 0.57 -11.11
CA THR A 103 -4.35 0.80 -10.05
C THR A 103 -5.43 1.75 -10.57
N SER A 104 -6.61 1.20 -10.86
CA SER A 104 -7.77 2.00 -11.31
C SER A 104 -8.43 2.77 -10.17
N THR A 105 -8.43 2.21 -8.97
CA THR A 105 -9.00 2.85 -7.77
C THR A 105 -8.47 2.23 -6.48
N LEU A 106 -8.64 2.97 -5.37
CA LEU A 106 -8.30 2.54 -4.03
C LEU A 106 -9.57 2.36 -3.20
N ILE A 107 -9.72 1.23 -2.53
CA ILE A 107 -10.79 1.01 -1.55
C ILE A 107 -10.23 1.17 -0.14
N VAL A 108 -10.77 2.12 0.60
CA VAL A 108 -10.42 2.38 2.00
C VAL A 108 -11.68 2.27 2.85
N GLY A 109 -11.60 1.48 3.92
CA GLY A 109 -12.69 1.38 4.90
C GLY A 109 -12.64 2.54 5.88
N ALA A 110 -13.81 3.15 6.16
CA ALA A 110 -13.98 4.18 7.16
C ALA A 110 -15.14 3.83 8.10
N ALA A 111 -14.97 4.07 9.39
CA ALA A 111 -15.98 3.83 10.42
C ALA A 111 -16.61 5.13 10.94
N SER A 112 -16.17 6.30 10.46
CA SER A 112 -16.72 7.60 10.85
C SER A 112 -16.54 8.62 9.73
N GLU A 113 -17.34 9.69 9.78
CA GLU A 113 -17.22 10.83 8.87
C GLU A 113 -15.82 11.45 8.92
N GLN A 114 -15.25 11.60 10.11
CA GLN A 114 -13.92 12.17 10.30
C GLN A 114 -12.86 11.34 9.57
N GLN A 115 -13.02 10.01 9.53
CA GLN A 115 -12.11 9.15 8.78
C GLN A 115 -12.25 9.36 7.27
N ILE A 116 -13.46 9.52 6.75
CA ILE A 116 -13.69 9.81 5.32
C ILE A 116 -13.03 11.13 4.93
N VAL A 117 -13.24 12.18 5.72
CA VAL A 117 -12.61 13.51 5.50
C VAL A 117 -11.09 13.40 5.54
N ALA A 118 -10.53 12.64 6.50
CA ALA A 118 -9.10 12.40 6.61
C ALA A 118 -8.55 11.60 5.41
N ASP A 119 -9.29 10.60 4.92
CA ASP A 119 -8.91 9.82 3.73
C ASP A 119 -8.88 10.69 2.48
N TYR A 120 -9.90 11.49 2.27
CA TYR A 120 -9.95 12.45 1.17
C TYR A 120 -8.78 13.44 1.24
N SER A 121 -8.55 14.05 2.40
CA SER A 121 -7.44 14.99 2.62
C SER A 121 -6.08 14.32 2.39
N SER A 122 -5.91 13.06 2.77
CA SER A 122 -4.71 12.28 2.53
C SER A 122 -4.40 12.13 1.03
N MET A 123 -5.42 11.94 0.20
CA MET A 123 -5.21 11.80 -1.26
C MET A 123 -4.84 13.13 -1.93
N LEU A 124 -5.15 14.27 -1.32
CA LEU A 124 -4.81 15.60 -1.82
C LEU A 124 -3.49 16.15 -1.23
N ALA A 125 -2.99 15.54 -0.17
CA ALA A 125 -1.79 16.02 0.51
C ALA A 125 -0.54 15.85 -0.36
N ARG A 126 0.35 16.85 -0.32
CA ARG A 126 1.63 16.79 -1.02
C ARG A 126 2.68 16.11 -0.14
N ILE A 127 3.28 15.04 -0.64
CA ILE A 127 4.39 14.35 0.01
C ILE A 127 5.70 14.75 -0.68
N PRO A 128 6.73 15.18 0.07
CA PRO A 128 8.01 15.56 -0.53
C PRO A 128 8.67 14.39 -1.28
N ALA A 129 9.22 14.66 -2.47
CA ALA A 129 9.93 13.63 -3.26
C ALA A 129 11.10 12.99 -2.49
N GLN A 130 11.75 13.76 -1.62
CA GLN A 130 12.85 13.29 -0.77
C GLN A 130 12.41 12.17 0.19
N PHE A 131 11.17 12.18 0.66
CA PHE A 131 10.62 11.09 1.46
C PHE A 131 10.65 9.76 0.70
N TRP A 132 10.16 9.76 -0.53
CA TRP A 132 10.14 8.57 -1.38
C TRP A 132 11.55 8.12 -1.75
N ALA A 133 12.45 9.06 -2.05
CA ALA A 133 13.85 8.77 -2.33
C ALA A 133 14.53 8.07 -1.14
N GLU A 134 14.32 8.56 0.09
CA GLU A 134 14.89 7.93 1.27
C GLU A 134 14.30 6.54 1.53
N LEU A 135 13.01 6.31 1.29
CA LEU A 135 12.42 4.97 1.40
C LEU A 135 13.08 3.98 0.43
N LYS A 136 13.37 4.39 -0.80
CA LYS A 136 14.08 3.59 -1.81
C LYS A 136 15.53 3.33 -1.39
N GLU A 137 16.28 4.35 -1.00
CA GLU A 137 17.67 4.26 -0.53
C GLU A 137 17.80 3.27 0.63
N ARG A 138 16.88 3.32 1.59
CA ARG A 138 16.83 2.41 2.74
C ARG A 138 16.26 1.03 2.42
N LYS A 139 15.87 0.77 1.18
CA LYS A 139 15.24 -0.49 0.75
C LYS A 139 13.95 -0.81 1.53
N LEU A 140 13.24 0.22 1.98
CA LEU A 140 11.93 0.08 2.61
C LEU A 140 10.83 -0.09 1.58
N ILE A 141 11.06 0.41 0.36
CA ILE A 141 10.27 0.10 -0.84
C ILE A 141 11.22 -0.32 -1.97
N GLU A 142 10.70 -1.07 -2.95
CA GLU A 142 11.49 -1.49 -4.11
C GLU A 142 11.91 -0.25 -4.94
N GLN A 143 13.08 -0.32 -5.59
CA GLN A 143 13.65 0.81 -6.34
C GLN A 143 12.75 1.25 -7.50
N ASP A 144 12.12 0.30 -8.16
CA ASP A 144 11.22 0.47 -9.28
C ASP A 144 9.74 0.64 -8.86
N ALA A 145 9.45 0.66 -7.56
CA ALA A 145 8.09 0.91 -7.09
C ALA A 145 7.62 2.30 -7.52
N PRO A 146 6.46 2.41 -8.20
CA PRO A 146 5.84 3.69 -8.50
C PRO A 146 5.54 4.47 -7.22
N VAL A 147 5.79 5.77 -7.26
CA VAL A 147 5.49 6.70 -6.16
C VAL A 147 4.79 7.93 -6.75
N PRO A 148 4.00 8.67 -5.96
CA PRO A 148 3.38 9.92 -6.41
C PRO A 148 4.43 10.93 -6.92
N ALA A 149 4.03 11.69 -7.94
CA ALA A 149 4.85 12.76 -8.54
C ALA A 149 4.86 14.00 -7.66
#